data_0a545277a50e2517b667e3f80cf302bd
#
_entry.id   0a545277a50e2517b667e3f80cf302bd
#
_cell.length_a   1.000
_cell.length_b   1.000
_cell.length_c   1.000
_cell.angle_alpha   90.00
_cell.angle_beta   90.00
_cell.angle_gamma   90.00
#
_symmetry.space_group_name_H-M   'P 1'
#
loop_
_entity.id
_entity.type
_entity.pdbx_description
1 polymer ?
#
loop_
_entity_poly.entity_id
_entity_poly.type
_entity_poly.pdbx_seq_one_letter_code
_entity_poly.pdbx_strand_id
1 'polypeptide(L)'
;MGRLAKLPAVAAAIWLAVLPGCAVYETYEKCGFGGCPDDQRITRDVRALFAQHPALEPPNLIDVHTLDHVVYLTGLVDTDLERQLAESVAAEAPGVVRVVNSIGLSGGAI
;
A
#
# COMPACT_ATOMS: atom_id res chain seq x y z
N MET A 1 -46.88 7.30 -25.62
CA MET A 1 -46.00 6.28 -26.06
C MET A 1 -44.55 6.61 -25.84
N GLY A 2 -44.19 7.81 -25.98
CA GLY A 2 -42.79 8.17 -25.76
C GLY A 2 -42.27 7.84 -24.39
N ARG A 3 -43.12 7.52 -23.51
CA ARG A 3 -42.72 7.21 -22.15
C ARG A 3 -41.70 6.11 -22.06
N LEU A 4 -41.71 5.24 -23.02
CA LEU A 4 -40.76 4.15 -22.99
C LEU A 4 -39.31 4.61 -23.11
N ALA A 5 -39.11 5.72 -23.74
CA ALA A 5 -37.77 6.23 -23.94
C ALA A 5 -37.13 6.69 -22.65
N LYS A 6 -37.92 6.92 -21.66
CA LYS A 6 -37.37 7.42 -20.41
C LYS A 6 -36.54 6.39 -19.66
N LEU A 7 -36.92 5.15 -19.79
CA LEU A 7 -36.24 4.11 -19.05
C LEU A 7 -34.75 3.98 -19.35
N PRO A 8 -34.38 3.98 -20.64
CA PRO A 8 -32.94 3.91 -20.94
C PRO A 8 -32.16 5.07 -20.38
N ALA A 9 -32.78 6.23 -20.36
CA ALA A 9 -32.07 7.40 -19.85
C ALA A 9 -31.77 7.25 -18.36
N VAL A 10 -32.73 6.71 -17.65
CA VAL A 10 -32.51 6.51 -16.21
C VAL A 10 -31.41 5.51 -15.96
N ALA A 11 -31.41 4.45 -16.72
CA ALA A 11 -30.36 3.43 -16.55
C ALA A 11 -28.99 4.01 -16.81
N ALA A 12 -28.87 4.86 -17.80
CA ALA A 12 -27.58 5.45 -18.11
C ALA A 12 -27.07 6.31 -16.97
N ALA A 13 -27.97 7.00 -16.30
CA ALA A 13 -27.54 7.83 -15.17
C ALA A 13 -26.97 7.00 -14.05
N ILE A 14 -27.52 5.85 -13.83
CA ILE A 14 -27.04 4.98 -12.77
C ILE A 14 -25.62 4.53 -13.04
N TRP A 15 -25.29 4.29 -14.27
CA TRP A 15 -23.97 3.84 -14.64
C TRP A 15 -22.88 4.81 -14.21
N LEU A 16 -23.18 6.08 -14.30
CA LEU A 16 -22.18 7.09 -13.97
C LEU A 16 -21.83 7.08 -12.51
N ALA A 17 -22.65 6.49 -11.67
CA ALA A 17 -22.38 6.44 -10.25
C ALA A 17 -21.28 5.46 -9.89
N VAL A 18 -20.90 4.60 -10.82
CA VAL A 18 -19.92 3.55 -10.53
C VAL A 18 -18.56 3.95 -11.09
N LEU A 19 -17.94 4.90 -10.46
CA LEU A 19 -16.62 5.36 -10.88
C LEU A 19 -15.55 4.75 -9.99
N PRO A 20 -14.39 4.44 -10.59
CA PRO A 20 -13.31 3.80 -9.82
C PRO A 20 -12.86 4.61 -8.61
N GLY A 21 -12.95 5.93 -8.69
CA GLY A 21 -12.54 6.75 -7.58
C GLY A 21 -13.31 6.49 -6.31
N CYS A 22 -14.53 6.01 -6.44
CA CYS A 22 -15.35 5.73 -5.26
C CYS A 22 -14.81 4.58 -4.45
N ALA A 23 -14.15 3.64 -5.08
CA ALA A 23 -13.62 2.48 -4.38
C ALA A 23 -12.54 2.90 -3.38
N VAL A 24 -11.67 3.81 -3.78
CA VAL A 24 -10.60 4.29 -2.90
C VAL A 24 -11.20 5.03 -1.71
N TYR A 25 -12.15 5.87 -1.98
CA TYR A 25 -12.79 6.64 -0.92
C TYR A 25 -13.51 5.73 0.07
N GLU A 26 -14.15 4.71 -0.44
CA GLU A 26 -14.84 3.76 0.41
C GLU A 26 -13.89 3.03 1.35
N THR A 27 -12.76 2.61 0.82
CA THR A 27 -11.77 1.92 1.62
C THR A 27 -11.28 2.81 2.76
N TYR A 28 -11.02 4.06 2.44
CA TYR A 28 -10.55 5.00 3.44
C TYR A 28 -11.60 5.22 4.53
N GLU A 29 -12.84 5.41 4.15
CA GLU A 29 -13.90 5.63 5.11
C GLU A 29 -14.13 4.41 5.98
N LYS A 30 -14.06 3.25 5.39
CA LYS A 30 -14.36 2.02 6.08
C LYS A 30 -13.34 1.75 7.19
N CYS A 31 -12.09 2.05 6.94
CA CYS A 31 -11.03 1.72 7.87
C CYS A 31 -10.60 2.88 8.73
N GLY A 32 -10.95 4.12 8.36
CA GLY A 32 -10.59 5.28 9.13
C GLY A 32 -9.11 5.61 9.07
N PHE A 33 -8.69 6.47 9.98
CA PHE A 33 -7.30 6.94 9.99
C PHE A 33 -6.34 5.88 10.46
N GLY A 34 -6.81 4.93 11.26
CA GLY A 34 -5.96 3.86 11.74
C GLY A 34 -5.63 2.81 10.69
N GLY A 35 -6.33 2.87 9.55
CA GLY A 35 -6.16 1.88 8.51
C GLY A 35 -6.97 0.63 8.78
N CYS A 36 -7.02 -0.23 7.79
CA CYS A 36 -7.76 -1.47 7.90
C CYS A 36 -7.00 -2.45 8.77
N PRO A 37 -7.69 -3.31 9.51
CA PRO A 37 -7.01 -4.30 10.37
C PRO A 37 -6.03 -5.18 9.61
N ASP A 38 -6.37 -5.58 8.39
CA ASP A 38 -5.46 -6.38 7.58
C ASP A 38 -4.20 -5.61 7.24
N ASP A 39 -4.35 -4.33 6.91
CA ASP A 39 -3.20 -3.50 6.59
C ASP A 39 -2.31 -3.33 7.81
N GLN A 40 -2.90 -3.17 8.98
CA GLN A 40 -2.13 -3.06 10.20
C GLN A 40 -1.37 -4.35 10.50
N ARG A 41 -2.02 -5.47 10.27
CA ARG A 41 -1.36 -6.76 10.46
C ARG A 41 -0.18 -6.92 9.51
N ILE A 42 -0.36 -6.55 8.25
CA ILE A 42 0.72 -6.65 7.28
C ILE A 42 1.90 -5.77 7.70
N THR A 43 1.62 -4.56 8.14
CA THR A 43 2.68 -3.68 8.60
C THR A 43 3.45 -4.30 9.75
N ARG A 44 2.74 -4.89 10.71
CA ARG A 44 3.41 -5.55 11.83
C ARG A 44 4.23 -6.74 11.37
N ASP A 45 3.68 -7.51 10.45
CA ASP A 45 4.39 -8.68 9.95
C ASP A 45 5.66 -8.29 9.22
N VAL A 46 5.59 -7.25 8.40
CA VAL A 46 6.77 -6.78 7.69
C VAL A 46 7.83 -6.30 8.67
N ARG A 47 7.43 -5.55 9.68
CA ARG A 47 8.37 -5.08 10.69
C ARG A 47 9.01 -6.23 11.45
N ALA A 48 8.22 -7.25 11.75
CA ALA A 48 8.75 -8.42 12.43
C ALA A 48 9.76 -9.15 11.55
N LEU A 49 9.51 -9.22 10.26
CA LEU A 49 10.45 -9.82 9.34
C LEU A 49 11.73 -9.01 9.24
N PHE A 50 11.61 -7.68 9.22
CA PHE A 50 12.78 -6.82 9.21
C PHE A 50 13.64 -7.05 10.45
N ALA A 51 13.01 -7.29 11.60
CA ALA A 51 13.74 -7.51 12.83
C ALA A 51 14.58 -8.79 12.79
N GLN A 52 14.27 -9.69 11.88
CA GLN A 52 15.04 -10.91 11.71
C GLN A 52 16.25 -10.73 10.81
N HIS A 53 16.40 -9.54 10.21
CA HIS A 53 17.48 -9.26 9.29
C HIS A 53 18.34 -8.13 9.84
N PRO A 54 19.49 -8.44 10.44
CA PRO A 54 20.32 -7.39 11.05
C PRO A 54 20.73 -6.28 10.09
N ALA A 55 20.82 -6.60 8.79
CA ALA A 55 21.19 -5.60 7.81
C ALA A 55 20.12 -4.51 7.66
N LEU A 56 18.91 -4.76 8.11
CA LEU A 56 17.83 -3.79 8.02
C LEU A 56 17.56 -3.07 9.33
N GLU A 57 18.36 -3.37 10.37
CA GLU A 57 18.22 -2.72 11.68
C GLU A 57 19.02 -1.43 11.72
N PRO A 58 18.84 -0.63 12.76
CA PRO A 58 19.61 0.61 12.87
C PRO A 58 21.10 0.37 12.65
N PRO A 59 21.78 1.33 12.03
CA PRO A 59 21.36 2.72 11.81
C PRO A 59 20.45 2.95 10.62
N ASN A 60 20.02 1.91 9.93
CA ASN A 60 19.06 2.08 8.83
C ASN A 60 17.72 2.52 9.36
N LEU A 61 17.07 3.40 8.65
CA LEU A 61 15.77 3.94 9.05
C LEU A 61 14.76 3.58 7.96
N ILE A 62 13.97 2.56 8.21
CA ILE A 62 12.99 2.09 7.23
C ILE A 62 11.61 2.18 7.86
N ASP A 63 10.73 2.93 7.20
CA ASP A 63 9.34 3.03 7.59
C ASP A 63 8.49 2.15 6.71
N VAL A 64 7.47 1.54 7.31
CA VAL A 64 6.57 0.64 6.62
C VAL A 64 5.15 1.14 6.76
N HIS A 65 4.48 1.33 5.63
CA HIS A 65 3.07 1.68 5.62
C HIS A 65 2.36 0.72 4.67
N THR A 66 1.21 0.26 5.09
CA THR A 66 0.41 -0.63 4.25
C THR A 66 -0.93 0.02 3.98
N LEU A 67 -1.31 0.04 2.71
CA LEU A 67 -2.58 0.59 2.30
C LEU A 67 -3.16 -0.34 1.24
N ASP A 68 -4.33 -0.90 1.55
CA ASP A 68 -5.03 -1.80 0.64
C ASP A 68 -4.10 -2.94 0.18
N HIS A 69 -3.40 -3.54 1.13
CA HIS A 69 -2.52 -4.69 0.92
C HIS A 69 -1.29 -4.36 0.06
N VAL A 70 -1.02 -3.09 -0.16
CA VAL A 70 0.20 -2.63 -0.81
C VAL A 70 1.11 -2.06 0.25
N VAL A 71 2.34 -2.55 0.31
CA VAL A 71 3.32 -2.11 1.29
C VAL A 71 4.17 -1.00 0.68
N TYR A 72 4.24 0.12 1.38
CA TYR A 72 5.05 1.25 0.97
C TYR A 72 6.23 1.37 1.91
N LEU A 73 7.42 1.28 1.37
CA LEU A 73 8.66 1.40 2.13
C LEU A 73 9.29 2.76 1.86
N THR A 74 9.61 3.46 2.94
CA THR A 74 10.32 4.75 2.84
C THR A 74 11.44 4.74 3.86
N GLY A 75 12.35 5.68 3.73
CA GLY A 75 13.43 5.80 4.67
C GLY A 75 14.78 5.86 3.98
N LEU A 76 15.81 5.51 4.73
CA LEU A 76 17.19 5.58 4.26
C LEU A 76 17.95 4.33 4.67
N VAL A 77 18.72 3.79 3.74
CA VAL A 77 19.65 2.70 4.02
C VAL A 77 21.00 3.06 3.40
N ASP A 78 22.03 2.31 3.78
CA ASP A 78 23.39 2.64 3.34
C ASP A 78 23.69 2.16 1.93
N THR A 79 23.13 1.04 1.53
CA THR A 79 23.48 0.43 0.24
C THR A 79 22.23 0.05 -0.54
N ASP A 80 22.42 -0.05 -1.87
CA ASP A 80 21.35 -0.49 -2.73
C ASP A 80 20.95 -1.93 -2.44
N LEU A 81 21.90 -2.73 -2.00
CA LEU A 81 21.62 -4.11 -1.65
C LEU A 81 20.64 -4.18 -0.49
N GLU A 82 20.84 -3.33 0.52
CA GLU A 82 19.90 -3.29 1.62
C GLU A 82 18.53 -2.82 1.21
N ARG A 83 18.47 -1.89 0.25
CA ARG A 83 17.20 -1.43 -0.26
C ARG A 83 16.45 -2.57 -0.96
N GLN A 84 17.16 -3.34 -1.77
CA GLN A 84 16.55 -4.47 -2.45
C GLN A 84 16.17 -5.57 -1.47
N LEU A 85 16.98 -5.78 -0.45
CA LEU A 85 16.67 -6.76 0.57
C LEU A 85 15.38 -6.40 1.28
N ALA A 86 15.20 -5.13 1.62
CA ALA A 86 13.98 -4.69 2.28
C ALA A 86 12.76 -5.00 1.44
N GLU A 87 12.84 -4.76 0.13
CA GLU A 87 11.72 -5.05 -0.74
C GLU A 87 11.42 -6.54 -0.77
N SER A 88 12.44 -7.37 -0.88
CA SER A 88 12.25 -8.81 -0.94
C SER A 88 11.65 -9.35 0.36
N VAL A 89 12.13 -8.85 1.48
CA VAL A 89 11.64 -9.30 2.78
C VAL A 89 10.19 -8.86 2.98
N ALA A 90 9.87 -7.63 2.59
CA ALA A 90 8.50 -7.13 2.74
C ALA A 90 7.53 -7.96 1.91
N ALA A 91 7.97 -8.42 0.75
CA ALA A 91 7.11 -9.21 -0.12
C ALA A 91 6.78 -10.58 0.46
N GLU A 92 7.52 -11.04 1.46
CA GLU A 92 7.28 -12.33 2.08
C GLU A 92 6.11 -12.31 3.06
N ALA A 93 5.67 -11.14 3.49
CA ALA A 93 4.58 -11.07 4.46
C ALA A 93 3.27 -11.55 3.83
N PRO A 94 2.50 -12.35 4.56
CA PRO A 94 1.24 -12.85 4.01
C PRO A 94 0.27 -11.73 3.69
N GLY A 95 -0.35 -11.81 2.53
CA GLY A 95 -1.36 -10.85 2.13
C GLY A 95 -0.85 -9.66 1.35
N VAL A 96 0.47 -9.56 1.18
CA VAL A 96 1.04 -8.45 0.43
C VAL A 96 0.80 -8.66 -1.06
N VAL A 97 0.15 -7.68 -1.68
CA VAL A 97 -0.13 -7.72 -3.11
C VAL A 97 1.03 -7.13 -3.90
N ARG A 98 1.65 -6.09 -3.35
CA ARG A 98 2.72 -5.39 -4.03
C ARG A 98 3.53 -4.59 -3.02
N VAL A 99 4.80 -4.36 -3.33
CA VAL A 99 5.66 -3.53 -2.51
C VAL A 99 6.13 -2.35 -3.36
N VAL A 100 5.94 -1.15 -2.83
CA VAL A 100 6.44 0.08 -3.45
C VAL A 100 7.65 0.52 -2.64
N ASN A 101 8.81 0.45 -3.24
CA ASN A 101 10.06 0.71 -2.55
C ASN A 101 10.56 2.11 -2.87
N SER A 102 10.37 3.02 -1.93
CA SER A 102 10.80 4.41 -2.06
C SER A 102 11.94 4.72 -1.10
N ILE A 103 12.70 3.72 -0.73
CA ILE A 103 13.82 3.91 0.19
C ILE A 103 14.98 4.59 -0.56
N GLY A 104 15.54 5.61 0.08
CA GLY A 104 16.69 6.29 -0.46
C GLY A 104 17.99 5.77 0.12
N LEU A 105 19.09 6.16 -0.48
CA LEU A 105 20.42 5.77 -0.01
C LEU A 105 21.05 6.93 0.73
N SER A 106 21.43 6.67 1.97
CA SER A 106 22.12 7.67 2.77
C SER A 106 23.62 7.55 2.50
N GLY A 107 24.28 8.64 2.32
CA GLY A 107 25.72 8.60 2.17
C GLY A 107 26.26 7.99 0.90
N GLY A 108 25.52 7.13 0.28
CA GLY A 108 25.98 6.49 -0.95
C GLY A 108 25.95 7.38 -2.16
N ALA A 109 25.34 8.52 -2.02
CA ALA A 109 25.17 9.42 -3.14
C ALA A 109 26.47 10.11 -3.54
N ILE A 110 27.48 9.95 -2.77
CA ILE A 110 28.72 10.66 -3.06
C ILE A 110 29.60 9.91 -4.08
#